data_b6dd0ab0a397b3ebb2f2371c650e7a29
#
_entry.id   b6dd0ab0a397b3ebb2f2371c650e7a29
#
_cell.length_a   1.000
_cell.length_b   1.000
_cell.length_c   1.000
_cell.angle_alpha   90.00
_cell.angle_beta   90.00
_cell.angle_gamma   90.00
#
_symmetry.space_group_name_H-M   'P 1'
#
loop_
_entity.id
_entity.type
_entity.pdbx_description
1 polymer ?
#
loop_
_entity_poly.entity_id
_entity_poly.type
_entity_poly.pdbx_seq_one_letter_code
_entity_poly.pdbx_strand_id
1 'polypeptide(L)'
;AEGLDVTIKPGGPDIATPQVIAGGGADVIVDWMPSALASREKGVALVNIAQIFKKSGMMLTCRKDSGIKSPSDFRGKTLGVWFYGNEYPFLSWMSKLGIPTTGGSNGVKVLRQGFNVDPILQKQAECVSTMTYNEYWQIVDAGLSPSELVVYKYEDQGVSTLEDGLYVMEKNLRKKAFVSKMARFLKASIKGWKYAGDHPDE
;
A
#
# COMPACT_ATOMS: atom_id res chain seq x y z
N ALA A 1 8.94 -12.32 -22.88
CA ALA A 1 7.75 -12.63 -23.65
C ALA A 1 7.32 -11.47 -24.50
N GLU A 2 6.84 -10.60 -24.78
CA GLU A 2 6.40 -9.59 -25.78
C GLU A 2 7.58 -8.80 -26.43
N GLY A 3 8.80 -9.35 -26.47
CA GLY A 3 10.00 -8.68 -27.04
C GLY A 3 10.41 -7.42 -26.28
N LEU A 4 10.22 -7.42 -24.96
CA LEU A 4 10.69 -6.35 -24.07
C LEU A 4 11.81 -6.88 -23.20
N ASP A 5 12.83 -6.07 -23.03
CA ASP A 5 13.81 -6.17 -21.97
C ASP A 5 13.34 -5.28 -20.81
N VAL A 6 13.08 -5.90 -19.65
CA VAL A 6 12.49 -5.24 -18.47
C VAL A 6 13.43 -5.36 -17.29
N THR A 7 13.90 -4.23 -16.80
CA THR A 7 14.63 -4.14 -15.55
C THR A 7 13.67 -3.77 -14.43
N ILE A 8 13.56 -4.62 -13.42
CA ILE A 8 12.77 -4.34 -12.22
C ILE A 8 13.66 -3.64 -11.20
N LYS A 9 13.23 -2.47 -10.76
CA LYS A 9 13.81 -1.76 -9.62
C LYS A 9 12.91 -1.99 -8.41
N PRO A 10 13.40 -2.69 -7.38
CA PRO A 10 12.61 -2.91 -6.17
C PRO A 10 12.18 -1.58 -5.53
N GLY A 11 10.94 -1.53 -5.07
CA GLY A 11 10.46 -0.47 -4.19
C GLY A 11 10.88 -0.73 -2.74
N GLY A 12 10.31 0.01 -1.83
CA GLY A 12 10.56 -0.17 -0.40
C GLY A 12 9.80 0.86 0.44
N PRO A 13 9.77 0.68 1.78
CA PRO A 13 9.04 1.56 2.66
C PRO A 13 9.59 3.00 2.72
N ASP A 14 10.77 3.22 2.14
CA ASP A 14 11.46 4.51 2.09
C ASP A 14 11.60 5.08 0.68
N ILE A 15 10.92 4.48 -0.31
CA ILE A 15 11.02 4.88 -1.72
C ILE A 15 9.72 5.53 -2.18
N ALA A 16 9.80 6.82 -2.50
CA ALA A 16 8.72 7.56 -3.14
C ALA A 16 8.76 7.32 -4.66
N THR A 17 8.00 6.36 -5.15
CA THR A 17 7.98 5.98 -6.57
C THR A 17 7.64 7.13 -7.52
N PRO A 18 6.74 8.10 -7.19
CA PRO A 18 6.51 9.28 -8.02
C PRO A 18 7.76 10.15 -8.21
N GLN A 19 8.64 10.23 -7.22
CA GLN A 19 9.89 10.99 -7.35
C GLN A 19 10.89 10.25 -8.25
N VAL A 20 10.93 8.92 -8.17
CA VAL A 20 11.78 8.09 -9.03
C VAL A 20 11.45 8.30 -10.50
N ILE A 21 10.16 8.23 -10.87
CA ILE A 21 9.75 8.41 -12.27
C ILE A 21 9.88 9.87 -12.73
N ALA A 22 9.60 10.84 -11.87
CA ALA A 22 9.78 12.26 -12.18
C ALA A 22 11.25 12.59 -12.50
N GLY A 23 12.19 11.98 -11.77
CA GLY A 23 13.64 12.07 -12.01
C GLY A 23 14.14 11.23 -13.19
N GLY A 24 13.29 10.53 -13.91
CA GLY A 24 13.68 9.68 -15.06
C GLY A 24 14.26 8.33 -14.65
N GLY A 25 14.10 7.93 -13.40
CA GLY A 25 14.64 6.67 -12.87
C GLY A 25 13.86 5.42 -13.27
N ALA A 26 12.66 5.58 -13.85
CA ALA A 26 11.82 4.49 -14.33
C ALA A 26 10.96 4.94 -15.52
N ASP A 27 10.55 4.01 -16.38
CA ASP A 27 9.57 4.22 -17.45
C ASP A 27 8.13 4.11 -16.94
N VAL A 28 7.90 3.21 -15.98
CA VAL A 28 6.62 2.92 -15.34
C VAL A 28 6.84 2.65 -13.85
N ILE A 29 5.90 3.05 -13.04
CA ILE A 29 5.89 2.76 -11.59
C ILE A 29 4.61 2.07 -11.17
N VAL A 30 4.69 1.32 -10.09
CA VAL A 30 3.54 0.91 -9.30
C VAL A 30 3.35 1.93 -8.19
N ASP A 31 2.15 2.42 -8.01
CA ASP A 31 1.80 3.37 -6.94
C ASP A 31 0.32 3.25 -6.56
N TRP A 32 -0.04 3.76 -5.40
CA TRP A 32 -1.42 3.85 -4.97
C TRP A 32 -2.07 5.14 -5.46
N MET A 33 -3.36 5.08 -5.80
CA MET A 33 -4.08 6.23 -6.38
C MET A 33 -3.97 7.52 -5.53
N PRO A 34 -4.13 7.50 -4.19
CA PRO A 34 -3.99 8.71 -3.39
C PRO A 34 -2.61 9.35 -3.47
N SER A 35 -1.55 8.53 -3.50
CA SER A 35 -0.17 8.99 -3.68
C SER A 35 0.03 9.64 -5.04
N ALA A 36 -0.48 8.99 -6.09
CA ALA A 36 -0.41 9.52 -7.46
C ALA A 36 -1.16 10.85 -7.59
N LEU A 37 -2.35 10.98 -6.97
CA LEU A 37 -3.12 12.23 -6.96
C LEU A 37 -2.39 13.35 -6.22
N ALA A 38 -1.87 13.09 -5.01
CA ALA A 38 -1.09 14.05 -4.25
C ALA A 38 0.18 14.48 -5.00
N SER A 39 0.78 13.57 -5.76
CA SER A 39 1.94 13.88 -6.61
C SER A 39 1.56 14.74 -7.80
N ARG A 40 0.40 14.50 -8.42
CA ARG A 40 -0.14 15.35 -9.48
C ARG A 40 -0.41 16.77 -9.01
N GLU A 41 -0.99 16.95 -7.82
CA GLU A 41 -1.21 18.28 -7.21
C GLU A 41 0.10 19.05 -7.04
N LYS A 42 1.21 18.35 -6.82
CA LYS A 42 2.57 18.91 -6.72
C LYS A 42 3.27 19.07 -8.09
N GLY A 43 2.57 18.83 -9.19
CA GLY A 43 3.08 19.05 -10.55
C GLY A 43 3.74 17.82 -11.19
N VAL A 44 3.73 16.65 -10.57
CA VAL A 44 4.21 15.41 -11.20
C VAL A 44 3.09 14.85 -12.07
N ALA A 45 3.16 15.07 -13.39
CA ALA A 45 2.12 14.71 -14.34
C ALA A 45 2.06 13.18 -14.59
N LEU A 46 1.56 12.42 -13.61
CA LEU A 46 1.33 10.99 -13.69
C LEU A 46 0.02 10.66 -14.40
N VAL A 47 0.02 9.59 -15.18
CA VAL A 47 -1.18 9.02 -15.81
C VAL A 47 -1.27 7.55 -15.43
N ASN A 48 -2.42 7.14 -14.90
CA ASN A 48 -2.73 5.72 -14.65
C ASN A 48 -3.00 5.05 -16.01
N ILE A 49 -2.21 4.04 -16.35
CA ILE A 49 -2.36 3.28 -17.60
C ILE A 49 -2.98 1.90 -17.40
N ALA A 50 -3.03 1.43 -16.15
CA ALA A 50 -3.75 0.22 -15.78
C ALA A 50 -4.00 0.18 -14.27
N GLN A 51 -5.20 -0.22 -13.88
CA GLN A 51 -5.58 -0.47 -12.49
C GLN A 51 -5.73 -1.98 -12.30
N ILE A 52 -4.73 -2.60 -11.73
CA ILE A 52 -4.68 -4.06 -11.56
C ILE A 52 -5.60 -4.49 -10.42
N PHE A 53 -5.46 -3.85 -9.26
CA PHE A 53 -6.25 -4.14 -8.07
C PHE A 53 -7.46 -3.22 -7.97
N LYS A 54 -8.65 -3.80 -7.88
CA LYS A 54 -9.94 -3.07 -7.79
C LYS A 54 -10.47 -2.98 -6.37
N LYS A 55 -9.84 -3.68 -5.43
CA LYS A 55 -10.17 -3.72 -4.01
C LYS A 55 -8.92 -3.49 -3.18
N SER A 56 -9.11 -2.91 -1.99
CA SER A 56 -8.02 -2.77 -1.03
C SER A 56 -7.76 -4.09 -0.32
N GLY A 57 -6.49 -4.50 -0.25
CA GLY A 57 -6.02 -5.59 0.60
C GLY A 57 -5.52 -5.11 1.96
N MET A 58 -5.53 -3.79 2.19
CA MET A 58 -4.96 -3.18 3.40
C MET A 58 -5.82 -3.44 4.63
N MET A 59 -5.15 -3.78 5.71
CA MET A 59 -5.73 -4.01 7.02
C MET A 59 -4.93 -3.30 8.11
N LEU A 60 -5.58 -3.01 9.22
CA LEU A 60 -4.92 -2.71 10.49
C LEU A 60 -5.10 -3.92 11.40
N THR A 61 -4.01 -4.62 11.71
CA THR A 61 -4.00 -5.80 12.55
C THR A 61 -3.51 -5.43 13.94
N CYS A 62 -4.33 -5.71 14.95
CA CYS A 62 -4.11 -5.35 16.34
C CYS A 62 -3.97 -6.59 17.21
N ARG A 63 -3.20 -6.49 18.29
CA ARG A 63 -3.19 -7.50 19.34
C ARG A 63 -4.48 -7.41 20.15
N LYS A 64 -5.11 -8.54 20.42
CA LYS A 64 -6.33 -8.62 21.24
C LYS A 64 -6.10 -8.20 22.70
N ASP A 65 -4.89 -8.48 23.21
CA ASP A 65 -4.48 -8.09 24.57
C ASP A 65 -4.25 -6.57 24.72
N SER A 66 -4.27 -5.80 23.64
CA SER A 66 -4.21 -4.33 23.67
C SER A 66 -5.48 -3.65 24.22
N GLY A 67 -6.56 -4.42 24.37
CA GLY A 67 -7.86 -3.91 24.80
C GLY A 67 -8.65 -3.19 23.69
N ILE A 68 -8.16 -3.16 22.46
CA ILE A 68 -8.88 -2.56 21.32
C ILE A 68 -9.99 -3.52 20.90
N LYS A 69 -11.24 -3.07 21.00
CA LYS A 69 -12.46 -3.80 20.59
C LYS A 69 -13.15 -3.15 19.42
N SER A 70 -12.90 -1.86 19.20
CA SER A 70 -13.48 -1.05 18.14
C SER A 70 -12.51 0.04 17.70
N PRO A 71 -12.69 0.68 16.53
CA PRO A 71 -11.83 1.78 16.10
C PRO A 71 -11.83 3.00 17.02
N SER A 72 -12.86 3.21 17.84
CA SER A 72 -12.87 4.28 18.85
C SER A 72 -11.81 4.08 19.95
N ASP A 73 -11.38 2.84 20.18
CA ASP A 73 -10.39 2.48 21.19
C ASP A 73 -8.93 2.74 20.74
N PHE A 74 -8.73 3.26 19.54
CA PHE A 74 -7.41 3.66 19.04
C PHE A 74 -6.82 4.85 19.78
N ARG A 75 -7.64 5.65 20.47
CA ARG A 75 -7.16 6.81 21.23
C ARG A 75 -6.14 6.41 22.28
N GLY A 76 -5.03 7.14 22.35
CA GLY A 76 -3.91 6.86 23.24
C GLY A 76 -3.03 5.68 22.85
N LYS A 77 -3.32 5.00 21.73
CA LYS A 77 -2.57 3.83 21.25
C LYS A 77 -1.50 4.20 20.25
N THR A 78 -0.52 3.32 20.09
CA THR A 78 0.50 3.41 19.03
C THR A 78 0.11 2.52 17.87
N LEU A 79 0.01 3.07 16.68
CA LEU A 79 -0.38 2.37 15.47
C LEU A 79 0.74 2.46 14.43
N GLY A 80 1.17 1.31 13.91
CA GLY A 80 2.14 1.20 12.84
C GLY A 80 1.51 1.56 11.50
N VAL A 81 2.11 2.49 10.78
CA VAL A 81 1.61 3.03 9.52
C VAL A 81 2.74 3.11 8.51
N TRP A 82 2.48 2.63 7.29
CA TRP A 82 3.38 2.85 6.16
C TRP A 82 3.26 4.26 5.63
N PHE A 83 4.37 4.80 5.14
CA PHE A 83 4.47 6.14 4.57
C PHE A 83 4.76 6.11 3.06
N TYR A 84 5.14 7.28 2.52
CA TYR A 84 5.43 7.49 1.09
C TYR A 84 4.25 7.17 0.16
N GLY A 85 3.04 7.55 0.61
CA GLY A 85 1.81 7.43 -0.15
C GLY A 85 0.87 6.33 0.34
N ASN A 86 1.33 5.46 1.24
CA ASN A 86 0.49 4.39 1.81
C ASN A 86 -0.26 4.84 3.08
N GLU A 87 0.07 6.02 3.63
CA GLU A 87 -0.57 6.59 4.82
C GLU A 87 -1.97 7.16 4.57
N TYR A 88 -2.31 7.50 3.36
CA TYR A 88 -3.55 8.24 3.05
C TYR A 88 -4.84 7.53 3.51
N PRO A 89 -5.04 6.22 3.31
CA PRO A 89 -6.22 5.53 3.83
C PRO A 89 -6.32 5.60 5.35
N PHE A 90 -5.18 5.45 6.04
CA PHE A 90 -5.12 5.57 7.50
C PHE A 90 -5.48 6.99 7.96
N LEU A 91 -4.89 8.01 7.36
CA LEU A 91 -5.18 9.41 7.71
C LEU A 91 -6.65 9.76 7.45
N SER A 92 -7.21 9.28 6.33
CA SER A 92 -8.63 9.42 6.03
C SER A 92 -9.51 8.76 7.08
N TRP A 93 -9.15 7.56 7.54
CA TRP A 93 -9.88 6.85 8.56
C TRP A 93 -9.83 7.58 9.91
N MET A 94 -8.66 8.01 10.36
CA MET A 94 -8.51 8.77 11.59
C MET A 94 -9.28 10.09 11.54
N SER A 95 -9.26 10.79 10.41
CA SER A 95 -10.05 12.00 10.19
C SER A 95 -11.56 11.72 10.30
N LYS A 96 -12.04 10.65 9.68
CA LYS A 96 -13.45 10.21 9.76
C LYS A 96 -13.89 9.89 11.18
N LEU A 97 -13.00 9.34 12.00
CA LEU A 97 -13.24 9.03 13.41
C LEU A 97 -13.05 10.23 14.35
N GLY A 98 -12.56 11.35 13.83
CA GLY A 98 -12.19 12.51 14.66
C GLY A 98 -11.06 12.20 15.63
N ILE A 99 -10.11 11.36 15.25
CA ILE A 99 -8.95 10.96 16.05
C ILE A 99 -7.70 11.66 15.53
N PRO A 100 -7.08 12.57 16.31
CA PRO A 100 -5.83 13.21 15.92
C PRO A 100 -4.69 12.19 15.76
N THR A 101 -3.80 12.43 14.79
CA THR A 101 -2.62 11.57 14.51
C THR A 101 -1.33 12.17 15.09
N THR A 102 -1.46 13.13 16.00
CA THR A 102 -0.33 13.83 16.65
C THR A 102 0.03 13.25 18.02
N GLY A 103 -0.59 12.14 18.42
CA GLY A 103 -0.40 11.53 19.74
C GLY A 103 -1.26 12.16 20.83
N GLY A 104 -0.90 11.88 22.09
CA GLY A 104 -1.68 12.29 23.26
C GLY A 104 -2.82 11.32 23.59
N SER A 105 -3.51 11.57 24.72
CA SER A 105 -4.57 10.68 25.22
C SER A 105 -5.79 10.59 24.30
N ASN A 106 -6.07 11.64 23.53
CA ASN A 106 -7.20 11.72 22.60
C ASN A 106 -6.83 11.37 21.15
N GLY A 107 -5.55 11.23 20.84
CA GLY A 107 -5.04 10.92 19.51
C GLY A 107 -4.37 9.55 19.44
N VAL A 108 -3.89 9.19 18.27
CA VAL A 108 -3.02 8.03 18.07
C VAL A 108 -1.56 8.47 17.92
N LYS A 109 -0.65 7.70 18.49
CA LYS A 109 0.77 7.82 18.20
C LYS A 109 1.06 7.02 16.93
N VAL A 110 1.47 7.68 15.87
CA VAL A 110 1.84 7.02 14.63
C VAL A 110 3.29 6.56 14.71
N LEU A 111 3.49 5.24 14.58
CA LEU A 111 4.80 4.63 14.43
C LEU A 111 5.06 4.40 12.95
N ARG A 112 6.16 4.93 12.43
CA ARG A 112 6.57 4.69 11.05
C ARG A 112 7.02 3.25 10.90
N GLN A 113 6.21 2.46 10.20
CA GLN A 113 6.42 1.03 10.01
C GLN A 113 7.23 0.75 8.75
N GLY A 114 8.20 -0.18 8.85
CA GLY A 114 8.83 -0.82 7.70
C GLY A 114 7.99 -1.96 7.12
N PHE A 115 8.48 -2.66 6.10
CA PHE A 115 7.81 -3.85 5.56
C PHE A 115 8.14 -5.09 6.39
N ASN A 116 7.88 -5.02 7.70
CA ASN A 116 8.03 -6.09 8.67
C ASN A 116 6.96 -5.97 9.74
N VAL A 117 6.84 -6.99 10.58
CA VAL A 117 5.85 -7.10 11.64
C VAL A 117 6.45 -6.99 13.04
N ASP A 118 7.72 -6.66 13.16
CA ASP A 118 8.42 -6.54 14.44
C ASP A 118 7.70 -5.64 15.45
N PRO A 119 7.12 -4.48 15.06
CA PRO A 119 6.49 -3.60 16.03
C PRO A 119 5.33 -4.23 16.80
N ILE A 120 4.54 -5.11 16.18
CA ILE A 120 3.47 -5.81 16.89
C ILE A 120 3.99 -6.97 17.72
N LEU A 121 5.00 -7.69 17.23
CA LEU A 121 5.62 -8.82 17.95
C LEU A 121 6.34 -8.34 19.20
N GLN A 122 7.06 -7.23 19.11
CA GLN A 122 7.83 -6.62 20.20
C GLN A 122 6.99 -5.69 21.10
N LYS A 123 5.66 -5.60 20.86
CA LYS A 123 4.75 -4.72 21.60
C LYS A 123 5.12 -3.22 21.54
N GLN A 124 5.79 -2.79 20.49
CA GLN A 124 6.10 -1.38 20.24
C GLN A 124 4.89 -0.62 19.69
N ALA A 125 3.95 -1.36 19.07
CA ALA A 125 2.67 -0.85 18.60
C ALA A 125 1.56 -1.85 18.95
N GLU A 126 0.39 -1.33 19.29
CA GLU A 126 -0.80 -2.15 19.53
C GLU A 126 -1.37 -2.71 18.23
N CYS A 127 -1.24 -1.96 17.14
CA CYS A 127 -1.63 -2.38 15.81
C CYS A 127 -0.55 -2.04 14.78
N VAL A 128 -0.54 -2.79 13.68
CA VAL A 128 0.34 -2.55 12.53
C VAL A 128 -0.44 -2.65 11.23
N SER A 129 0.01 -1.91 10.22
CA SER A 129 -0.47 -2.07 8.84
C SER A 129 -0.06 -3.43 8.31
N THR A 130 -0.99 -4.11 7.65
CA THR A 130 -0.78 -5.42 7.04
C THR A 130 -1.56 -5.51 5.74
N MET A 131 -1.07 -6.35 4.82
CA MET A 131 -1.85 -6.77 3.66
C MET A 131 -2.45 -8.16 3.90
N THR A 132 -3.62 -8.41 3.32
CA THR A 132 -4.33 -9.70 3.43
C THR A 132 -3.51 -10.89 2.95
N TYR A 133 -2.53 -10.65 2.09
CA TYR A 133 -1.74 -11.67 1.40
C TYR A 133 -0.27 -11.71 1.83
N ASN A 134 0.16 -10.89 2.81
CA ASN A 134 1.57 -10.85 3.21
C ASN A 134 1.73 -10.70 4.74
N GLU A 135 1.80 -9.48 5.28
CA GLU A 135 2.23 -9.23 6.68
C GLU A 135 1.31 -9.88 7.71
N TYR A 136 0.02 -10.02 7.43
CA TYR A 136 -0.89 -10.76 8.30
C TYR A 136 -0.38 -12.18 8.56
N TRP A 137 0.03 -12.87 7.53
CA TRP A 137 0.55 -14.23 7.62
C TRP A 137 1.92 -14.27 8.27
N GLN A 138 2.78 -13.27 8.07
CA GLN A 138 4.04 -13.14 8.81
C GLN A 138 3.81 -13.07 10.33
N ILE A 139 2.76 -12.37 10.78
CA ILE A 139 2.39 -12.31 12.21
C ILE A 139 1.97 -13.69 12.72
N VAL A 140 1.16 -14.41 11.93
CA VAL A 140 0.70 -15.76 12.30
C VAL A 140 1.87 -16.74 12.33
N ASP A 141 2.73 -16.71 11.34
CA ASP A 141 3.92 -17.58 11.25
C ASP A 141 4.94 -17.28 12.36
N ALA A 142 4.97 -16.03 12.85
CA ALA A 142 5.78 -15.65 14.01
C ALA A 142 5.20 -16.09 15.36
N GLY A 143 4.05 -16.79 15.37
CA GLY A 143 3.47 -17.45 16.52
C GLY A 143 2.29 -16.74 17.20
N LEU A 144 1.80 -15.62 16.66
CA LEU A 144 0.54 -15.04 17.12
C LEU A 144 -0.64 -15.69 16.37
N SER A 145 -1.45 -16.46 17.09
CA SER A 145 -2.60 -17.12 16.48
C SER A 145 -3.67 -16.10 16.02
N PRO A 146 -4.48 -16.42 15.00
CA PRO A 146 -5.59 -15.56 14.59
C PRO A 146 -6.56 -15.20 15.74
N SER A 147 -6.70 -16.07 16.75
CA SER A 147 -7.54 -15.82 17.94
C SER A 147 -6.99 -14.74 18.87
N GLU A 148 -5.71 -14.39 18.75
CA GLU A 148 -5.02 -13.34 19.52
C GLU A 148 -5.01 -12.01 18.78
N LEU A 149 -5.57 -11.95 17.57
CA LEU A 149 -5.60 -10.78 16.71
C LEU A 149 -7.03 -10.23 16.56
N VAL A 150 -7.10 -8.92 16.36
CA VAL A 150 -8.29 -8.19 15.90
C VAL A 150 -7.90 -7.48 14.62
N VAL A 151 -8.65 -7.72 13.55
CA VAL A 151 -8.32 -7.21 12.22
C VAL A 151 -9.41 -6.25 11.75
N TYR A 152 -8.99 -5.07 11.31
CA TYR A 152 -9.84 -4.06 10.69
C TYR A 152 -9.44 -3.90 9.23
N LYS A 153 -10.27 -4.39 8.31
CA LYS A 153 -10.07 -4.16 6.88
C LYS A 153 -10.47 -2.73 6.53
N TYR A 154 -9.63 -2.01 5.81
CA TYR A 154 -9.93 -0.65 5.37
C TYR A 154 -11.16 -0.57 4.46
N GLU A 155 -11.39 -1.63 3.68
CA GLU A 155 -12.58 -1.76 2.84
C GLU A 155 -13.87 -1.69 3.68
N ASP A 156 -13.91 -2.37 4.84
CA ASP A 156 -15.07 -2.40 5.73
C ASP A 156 -15.27 -1.07 6.49
N GLN A 157 -14.23 -0.23 6.56
CA GLN A 157 -14.29 1.08 7.23
C GLN A 157 -14.73 2.22 6.30
N GLY A 158 -14.93 1.92 5.00
CA GLY A 158 -15.32 2.89 3.99
C GLY A 158 -14.24 3.93 3.70
N VAL A 159 -12.99 3.52 3.78
CA VAL A 159 -11.79 4.35 3.50
C VAL A 159 -10.81 3.62 2.59
N SER A 160 -11.25 2.58 1.92
CA SER A 160 -10.46 1.87 0.92
C SER A 160 -10.10 2.78 -0.25
N THR A 161 -8.93 2.55 -0.81
CA THR A 161 -8.41 3.25 -1.99
C THR A 161 -7.99 2.26 -3.06
N LEU A 162 -7.80 2.73 -4.29
CA LEU A 162 -7.23 1.91 -5.35
C LEU A 162 -5.73 1.76 -5.11
N GLU A 163 -5.29 0.52 -4.97
CA GLU A 163 -3.90 0.10 -4.73
C GLU A 163 -3.25 -0.34 -6.03
N ASP A 164 -1.92 -0.29 -6.08
CA ASP A 164 -1.06 -0.90 -7.10
C ASP A 164 -1.49 -0.66 -8.56
N GLY A 165 -1.79 0.59 -8.88
CA GLY A 165 -1.97 1.03 -10.25
C GLY A 165 -0.62 1.22 -10.96
N LEU A 166 -0.63 1.10 -12.28
CA LEU A 166 0.54 1.39 -13.13
C LEU A 166 0.46 2.81 -13.65
N TYR A 167 1.52 3.58 -13.40
CA TYR A 167 1.59 5.01 -13.75
C TYR A 167 2.80 5.31 -14.62
N VAL A 168 2.61 6.22 -15.56
CA VAL A 168 3.66 6.76 -16.42
C VAL A 168 3.63 8.28 -16.45
N MET A 169 4.71 8.92 -16.89
CA MET A 169 4.72 10.36 -17.12
C MET A 169 3.91 10.72 -18.36
N GLU A 170 3.00 11.67 -18.25
CA GLU A 170 2.12 12.14 -19.33
C GLU A 170 2.90 12.54 -20.61
N LYS A 171 4.04 13.23 -20.45
CA LYS A 171 4.91 13.64 -21.59
C LYS A 171 5.36 12.46 -22.46
N ASN A 172 5.50 11.26 -21.88
CA ASN A 172 5.94 10.07 -22.60
C ASN A 172 4.83 9.48 -23.48
N LEU A 173 3.55 9.69 -23.12
CA LEU A 173 2.41 9.20 -23.92
C LEU A 173 2.26 9.92 -25.27
N ARG A 174 2.96 11.05 -25.46
CA ARG A 174 3.02 11.72 -26.77
C ARG A 174 3.93 11.00 -27.77
N LYS A 175 4.75 10.06 -27.32
CA LYS A 175 5.70 9.29 -28.14
C LYS A 175 5.07 7.96 -28.55
N LYS A 176 4.76 7.76 -29.83
CA LYS A 176 4.16 6.52 -30.35
C LYS A 176 4.94 5.26 -29.98
N ALA A 177 6.27 5.31 -30.01
CA ALA A 177 7.12 4.19 -29.62
C ALA A 177 6.96 3.82 -28.14
N PHE A 178 6.81 4.82 -27.26
CA PHE A 178 6.57 4.59 -25.84
C PHE A 178 5.19 3.96 -25.60
N VAL A 179 4.16 4.46 -26.24
CA VAL A 179 2.80 3.90 -26.16
C VAL A 179 2.79 2.43 -26.61
N SER A 180 3.45 2.11 -27.72
CA SER A 180 3.60 0.72 -28.19
C SER A 180 4.36 -0.15 -27.19
N LYS A 181 5.44 0.38 -26.56
CA LYS A 181 6.16 -0.31 -25.49
C LYS A 181 5.24 -0.63 -24.31
N MET A 182 4.47 0.35 -23.84
CA MET A 182 3.56 0.18 -22.71
C MET A 182 2.42 -0.79 -23.03
N ALA A 183 1.85 -0.77 -24.21
CA ALA A 183 0.84 -1.73 -24.63
C ALA A 183 1.36 -3.18 -24.58
N ARG A 184 2.60 -3.43 -25.02
CA ARG A 184 3.24 -4.75 -24.93
C ARG A 184 3.56 -5.12 -23.49
N PHE A 185 3.97 -4.15 -22.67
CA PHE A 185 4.21 -4.38 -21.23
C PHE A 185 2.93 -4.79 -20.53
N LEU A 186 1.82 -4.07 -20.73
CA LEU A 186 0.52 -4.43 -20.13
C LEU A 186 0.03 -5.80 -20.60
N LYS A 187 0.19 -6.11 -21.89
CA LYS A 187 -0.16 -7.43 -22.41
C LYS A 187 0.65 -8.56 -21.73
N ALA A 188 1.95 -8.36 -21.54
CA ALA A 188 2.80 -9.31 -20.84
C ALA A 188 2.38 -9.46 -19.36
N SER A 189 2.08 -8.34 -18.68
CA SER A 189 1.62 -8.33 -17.29
C SER A 189 0.30 -9.11 -17.12
N ILE A 190 -0.68 -8.87 -17.99
CA ILE A 190 -1.96 -9.59 -17.98
C ILE A 190 -1.74 -11.11 -18.18
N LYS A 191 -0.83 -11.48 -19.08
CA LYS A 191 -0.48 -12.91 -19.27
C LYS A 191 0.15 -13.50 -18.01
N GLY A 192 1.04 -12.74 -17.34
CA GLY A 192 1.65 -13.17 -16.08
C GLY A 192 0.62 -13.39 -14.98
N TRP A 193 -0.32 -12.44 -14.80
CA TRP A 193 -1.41 -12.59 -13.83
C TRP A 193 -2.32 -13.79 -14.12
N LYS A 194 -2.64 -14.03 -15.38
CA LYS A 194 -3.41 -15.21 -15.77
C LYS A 194 -2.64 -16.49 -15.47
N TYR A 195 -1.36 -16.52 -15.82
CA TYR A 195 -0.50 -17.67 -15.53
C TYR A 195 -0.46 -17.99 -14.04
N ALA A 196 -0.20 -16.97 -13.20
CA ALA A 196 -0.19 -17.16 -11.74
C ALA A 196 -1.54 -17.63 -11.18
N GLY A 197 -2.66 -17.18 -11.75
CA GLY A 197 -3.98 -17.66 -11.36
C GLY A 197 -4.26 -19.11 -11.76
N ASP A 198 -3.71 -19.54 -12.89
CA ASP A 198 -3.85 -20.90 -13.41
C ASP A 198 -2.85 -21.90 -12.75
N HIS A 199 -1.79 -21.37 -12.09
CA HIS A 199 -0.70 -22.15 -11.48
C HIS A 199 -0.42 -21.67 -10.05
N PRO A 200 -1.38 -21.80 -9.12
CA PRO A 200 -1.27 -21.23 -7.76
C PRO A 200 -0.18 -21.90 -6.90
N ASP A 201 0.29 -23.10 -7.29
CA ASP A 201 1.28 -23.89 -6.54
C ASP A 201 2.74 -23.62 -7.00
N GLU A 202 2.94 -22.80 -8.05
CA GLU A 202 4.25 -22.37 -8.55
C GLU A 202 4.68 -21.02 -7.95
#